data_d32e5a8e2cfdc6c7e42558bc3d75bf1e
#
_entry.id   d32e5a8e2cfdc6c7e42558bc3d75bf1e
#
_cell.length_a   1.000
_cell.length_b   1.000
_cell.length_c   1.000
_cell.angle_alpha   90.00
_cell.angle_beta   90.00
_cell.angle_gamma   90.00
#
_symmetry.space_group_name_H-M   'P 1'
#
loop_
_entity.id
_entity.type
_entity.pdbx_description
1 polymer ?
#
loop_
_entity_poly.entity_id
_entity_poly.type
_entity_poly.pdbx_seq_one_letter_code
_entity_poly.pdbx_strand_id
1 'polypeptide(L)'
;NSPLISTLYTDIEQLSVAFTSVSCTQCESLSEFTKLLKKHRPSLVFIDAAVKGFDTFVASTDLHKFIQVVITSENQKDAIKAYELGAIDFLLLPYTLQRLEKAVLRGLNARLGEHGVVFPGKLLLRAGRRIEVLNTPDIIYIEAYGTYSKFYLEGGKVLVINGLMKQIEQQLPTSDFIRLHRSYIINKAKITSFDYQKIYIGDKDIEVGTTYAAKFKSYFEVNG
;
A
#
# COMPACT_ATOMS: atom_id res chain seq x y z
N ASN A 1 -9.86 23.88 -16.19
CA ASN A 1 -9.48 22.45 -16.35
C ASN A 1 -8.46 22.35 -17.46
N SER A 2 -7.18 22.19 -17.13
CA SER A 2 -6.16 21.86 -18.12
C SER A 2 -6.44 20.41 -18.62
N PRO A 3 -6.39 20.14 -19.93
CA PRO A 3 -6.52 18.78 -20.46
C PRO A 3 -5.55 17.78 -19.80
N LEU A 4 -4.39 18.28 -19.38
CA LEU A 4 -3.35 17.48 -18.69
C LEU A 4 -3.80 16.94 -17.31
N ILE A 5 -4.69 17.66 -16.62
CA ILE A 5 -5.23 17.21 -15.32
C ILE A 5 -6.30 16.13 -15.50
N SER A 6 -7.12 16.23 -16.53
CA SER A 6 -8.07 15.16 -16.88
C SER A 6 -7.32 13.87 -17.24
N THR A 7 -6.19 14.00 -17.95
CA THR A 7 -5.31 12.87 -18.26
C THR A 7 -4.70 12.29 -16.98
N LEU A 8 -4.23 13.14 -16.05
CA LEU A 8 -3.68 12.69 -14.78
C LEU A 8 -4.69 11.88 -13.96
N TYR A 9 -5.95 12.33 -13.88
CA TYR A 9 -7.00 11.58 -13.19
C TYR A 9 -7.21 10.19 -13.84
N THR A 10 -7.32 10.14 -15.16
CA THR A 10 -7.48 8.88 -15.90
C THR A 10 -6.29 7.94 -15.71
N ASP A 11 -5.07 8.47 -15.76
CA ASP A 11 -3.86 7.67 -15.55
C ASP A 11 -3.76 7.14 -14.11
N ILE A 12 -4.15 7.95 -13.11
CA ILE A 12 -4.22 7.50 -11.71
C ILE A 12 -5.32 6.46 -11.55
N GLU A 13 -6.48 6.62 -12.19
CA GLU A 13 -7.53 5.59 -12.18
C GLU A 13 -7.06 4.29 -12.81
N GLN A 14 -6.38 4.35 -13.96
CA GLN A 14 -5.82 3.15 -14.59
C GLN A 14 -4.75 2.48 -13.72
N LEU A 15 -3.87 3.26 -13.09
CA LEU A 15 -2.95 2.73 -12.09
C LEU A 15 -3.73 2.14 -10.90
N SER A 16 -4.85 2.76 -10.49
CA SER A 16 -5.66 2.31 -9.36
C SER A 16 -6.44 1.04 -9.65
N VAL A 17 -6.76 0.72 -10.90
CA VAL A 17 -7.32 -0.59 -11.30
C VAL A 17 -6.33 -1.71 -10.97
N ALA A 18 -5.02 -1.41 -11.00
CA ALA A 18 -4.01 -2.32 -10.44
C ALA A 18 -4.01 -2.38 -8.90
N PHE A 19 -4.86 -1.60 -8.20
CA PHE A 19 -4.92 -1.47 -6.74
C PHE A 19 -6.35 -1.66 -6.24
N THR A 20 -6.78 -2.87 -5.89
CA THR A 20 -8.19 -3.26 -5.60
C THR A 20 -8.89 -2.51 -4.46
N SER A 21 -8.22 -1.61 -3.76
CA SER A 21 -8.83 -0.84 -2.66
C SER A 21 -8.55 0.67 -2.77
N VAL A 22 -8.16 1.15 -3.95
CA VAL A 22 -7.93 2.58 -4.18
C VAL A 22 -9.15 3.17 -4.84
N SER A 23 -9.75 4.17 -4.21
CA SER A 23 -10.75 5.04 -4.82
C SER A 23 -10.13 6.39 -5.14
N CYS A 24 -10.29 6.88 -6.36
CA CYS A 24 -9.89 8.21 -6.76
C CYS A 24 -11.10 9.15 -6.71
N THR A 25 -10.88 10.37 -6.26
CA THR A 25 -11.89 11.43 -6.29
C THR A 25 -11.23 12.70 -6.82
N GLN A 26 -11.83 13.29 -7.83
CA GLN A 26 -11.42 14.57 -8.38
C GLN A 26 -12.26 15.68 -7.76
N CYS A 27 -11.64 16.84 -7.52
CA CYS A 27 -12.34 18.07 -7.16
C CYS A 27 -11.76 19.26 -7.94
N GLU A 28 -12.60 20.26 -8.20
CA GLU A 28 -12.25 21.38 -9.07
C GLU A 28 -11.81 22.63 -8.31
N SER A 29 -11.94 22.64 -7.01
CA SER A 29 -11.59 23.78 -6.17
C SER A 29 -11.04 23.37 -4.81
N LEU A 30 -10.22 24.27 -4.22
CA LEU A 30 -9.70 24.09 -2.86
C LEU A 30 -10.82 24.09 -1.80
N SER A 31 -11.94 24.78 -2.06
CA SER A 31 -13.11 24.76 -1.18
C SER A 31 -13.77 23.39 -1.14
N GLU A 32 -13.96 22.77 -2.31
CA GLU A 32 -14.46 21.40 -2.42
C GLU A 32 -13.50 20.40 -1.80
N PHE A 33 -12.22 20.53 -2.09
CA PHE A 33 -11.17 19.72 -1.50
C PHE A 33 -11.22 19.74 0.04
N THR A 34 -11.35 20.93 0.65
CA THR A 34 -11.46 21.07 2.10
C THR A 34 -12.69 20.35 2.69
N LYS A 35 -13.82 20.34 1.96
CA LYS A 35 -15.01 19.57 2.36
C LYS A 35 -14.76 18.06 2.27
N LEU A 36 -14.12 17.62 1.19
CA LEU A 36 -13.77 16.20 0.99
C LEU A 36 -12.79 15.70 2.05
N LEU A 37 -11.82 16.52 2.46
CA LEU A 37 -10.88 16.18 3.53
C LEU A 37 -11.58 15.90 4.86
N LYS A 38 -12.65 16.63 5.18
CA LYS A 38 -13.43 16.41 6.41
C LYS A 38 -14.21 15.09 6.37
N LYS A 39 -14.63 14.67 5.19
CA LYS A 39 -15.44 13.45 4.98
C LYS A 39 -14.57 12.21 4.74
N HIS A 40 -13.49 12.37 4.00
CA HIS A 40 -12.57 11.30 3.61
C HIS A 40 -11.17 11.68 4.07
N ARG A 41 -10.41 10.68 4.51
CA ARG A 41 -8.98 10.86 4.87
C ARG A 41 -8.12 10.27 3.76
N PRO A 42 -7.85 11.00 2.67
CA PRO A 42 -7.05 10.47 1.57
C PRO A 42 -5.64 10.14 2.03
N SER A 43 -5.06 9.12 1.40
CA SER A 43 -3.69 8.71 1.69
C SER A 43 -2.68 9.56 0.93
N LEU A 44 -3.05 9.95 -0.28
CA LEU A 44 -2.23 10.70 -1.21
C LEU A 44 -3.12 11.70 -1.94
N VAL A 45 -2.62 12.91 -2.14
CA VAL A 45 -3.33 13.98 -2.84
C VAL A 45 -2.40 14.55 -3.91
N PHE A 46 -2.92 14.73 -5.11
CA PHE A 46 -2.29 15.51 -6.17
C PHE A 46 -2.95 16.87 -6.23
N ILE A 47 -2.17 17.95 -6.15
CA ILE A 47 -2.67 19.33 -6.20
C ILE A 47 -1.98 20.05 -7.35
N ASP A 48 -2.77 20.61 -8.25
CA ASP A 48 -2.24 21.48 -9.31
C ASP A 48 -1.89 22.85 -8.75
N ALA A 49 -0.64 23.30 -8.99
CA ALA A 49 -0.18 24.61 -8.58
C ALA A 49 -0.92 25.77 -9.29
N ALA A 50 -1.55 25.49 -10.43
CA ALA A 50 -2.37 26.48 -11.16
C ALA A 50 -3.76 26.69 -10.54
N VAL A 51 -4.17 25.91 -9.55
CA VAL A 51 -5.47 26.07 -8.90
C VAL A 51 -5.56 27.42 -8.19
N LYS A 52 -6.68 28.13 -8.39
CA LYS A 52 -6.86 29.45 -7.78
C LYS A 52 -6.77 29.38 -6.26
N GLY A 53 -5.91 30.24 -5.70
CA GLY A 53 -5.69 30.31 -4.25
C GLY A 53 -4.66 29.31 -3.73
N PHE A 54 -3.94 28.62 -4.60
CA PHE A 54 -2.92 27.64 -4.23
C PHE A 54 -1.92 28.19 -3.21
N ASP A 55 -1.29 29.35 -3.50
CA ASP A 55 -0.29 29.94 -2.61
C ASP A 55 -0.84 30.27 -1.21
N THR A 56 -2.07 30.81 -1.15
CA THR A 56 -2.73 31.12 0.12
C THR A 56 -3.11 29.86 0.88
N PHE A 57 -3.61 28.88 0.19
CA PHE A 57 -3.97 27.56 0.77
C PHE A 57 -2.75 26.90 1.40
N VAL A 58 -1.68 26.90 0.66
CA VAL A 58 -0.39 26.37 1.06
C VAL A 58 0.14 27.07 2.32
N ALA A 59 0.17 28.39 2.34
CA ALA A 59 0.65 29.16 3.49
C ALA A 59 -0.21 28.97 4.75
N SER A 60 -1.48 28.60 4.59
CA SER A 60 -2.45 28.47 5.68
C SER A 60 -2.63 27.03 6.21
N THR A 61 -2.01 26.03 5.58
CA THR A 61 -2.36 24.63 5.84
C THR A 61 -1.13 23.75 6.06
N ASP A 62 -1.09 23.08 7.20
CA ASP A 62 -0.09 22.06 7.52
C ASP A 62 -0.48 20.68 6.95
N LEU A 63 -1.00 20.61 5.73
CA LEU A 63 -1.52 19.37 5.13
C LEU A 63 -0.48 18.23 5.12
N HIS A 64 0.77 18.58 4.83
CA HIS A 64 1.88 17.62 4.77
C HIS A 64 2.11 16.86 6.08
N LYS A 65 1.64 17.37 7.22
CA LYS A 65 1.73 16.68 8.50
C LYS A 65 0.78 15.48 8.61
N PHE A 66 -0.29 15.47 7.81
CA PHE A 66 -1.37 14.49 7.93
C PHE A 66 -1.63 13.69 6.65
N ILE A 67 -1.24 14.21 5.50
CA ILE A 67 -1.54 13.65 4.18
C ILE A 67 -0.30 13.78 3.31
N GLN A 68 -0.05 12.78 2.48
CA GLN A 68 1.01 12.87 1.48
C GLN A 68 0.54 13.72 0.30
N VAL A 69 1.32 14.73 -0.06
CA VAL A 69 0.97 15.70 -1.11
C VAL A 69 2.00 15.60 -2.24
N VAL A 70 1.51 15.46 -3.46
CA VAL A 70 2.28 15.65 -4.69
C VAL A 70 1.77 16.92 -5.37
N ILE A 71 2.67 17.83 -5.69
CA ILE A 71 2.31 19.02 -6.46
C ILE A 71 2.54 18.77 -7.93
N THR A 72 1.57 19.15 -8.76
CA THR A 72 1.67 19.11 -10.22
C THR A 72 1.72 20.52 -10.78
N SER A 73 2.53 20.77 -11.81
CA SER A 73 2.60 22.05 -12.50
C SER A 73 3.23 21.91 -13.89
N GLU A 74 2.83 22.78 -14.79
CA GLU A 74 3.52 22.98 -16.08
C GLU A 74 4.77 23.86 -15.92
N ASN A 75 4.93 24.55 -14.78
CA ASN A 75 6.03 25.45 -14.52
C ASN A 75 7.02 24.83 -13.53
N GLN A 76 8.23 24.57 -13.99
CA GLN A 76 9.31 24.02 -13.17
C GLN A 76 9.66 24.88 -11.93
N LYS A 77 9.41 26.21 -11.97
CA LYS A 77 9.68 27.10 -10.84
C LYS A 77 8.81 26.79 -9.60
N ASP A 78 7.67 26.17 -9.79
CA ASP A 78 6.78 25.77 -8.69
C ASP A 78 7.34 24.60 -7.86
N ALA A 79 8.42 23.97 -8.32
CA ALA A 79 9.13 22.95 -7.55
C ALA A 79 9.69 23.49 -6.22
N ILE A 80 10.09 24.77 -6.18
CA ILE A 80 10.57 25.43 -4.97
C ILE A 80 9.42 25.54 -3.96
N LYS A 81 8.25 25.98 -4.41
CA LYS A 81 7.04 26.03 -3.56
C LYS A 81 6.64 24.64 -3.07
N ALA A 82 6.70 23.63 -3.93
CA ALA A 82 6.41 22.25 -3.54
C ALA A 82 7.35 21.77 -2.42
N TYR A 83 8.62 22.13 -2.49
CA TYR A 83 9.61 21.84 -1.45
C TYR A 83 9.29 22.55 -0.14
N GLU A 84 9.01 23.87 -0.19
CA GLU A 84 8.64 24.68 0.99
C GLU A 84 7.37 24.15 1.67
N LEU A 85 6.44 23.58 0.90
CA LEU A 85 5.24 22.91 1.37
C LEU A 85 5.46 21.58 2.06
N GLY A 86 6.66 21.03 1.98
CA GLY A 86 6.90 19.66 2.39
C GLY A 86 6.17 18.63 1.52
N ALA A 87 5.90 18.96 0.25
CA ALA A 87 5.36 17.98 -0.70
C ALA A 87 6.32 16.81 -0.84
N ILE A 88 5.75 15.59 -0.91
CA ILE A 88 6.57 14.38 -1.02
C ILE A 88 7.19 14.22 -2.40
N ASP A 89 6.55 14.82 -3.39
CA ASP A 89 7.05 14.85 -4.76
C ASP A 89 6.48 16.04 -5.55
N PHE A 90 7.16 16.38 -6.64
CA PHE A 90 6.73 17.36 -7.62
C PHE A 90 6.66 16.70 -9.00
N LEU A 91 5.51 16.77 -9.65
CA LEU A 91 5.27 16.21 -10.97
C LEU A 91 5.15 17.31 -12.01
N LEU A 92 6.21 17.50 -12.81
CA LEU A 92 6.21 18.45 -13.91
C LEU A 92 5.35 17.89 -15.06
N LEU A 93 4.46 18.70 -15.57
CA LEU A 93 3.60 18.40 -16.71
C LEU A 93 4.24 18.89 -18.02
N PRO A 94 4.17 18.15 -19.13
CA PRO A 94 3.69 16.76 -19.21
C PRO A 94 4.66 15.76 -18.56
N TYR A 95 4.14 14.66 -18.04
CA TYR A 95 4.91 13.59 -17.39
C TYR A 95 4.90 12.30 -18.22
N THR A 96 5.77 11.35 -17.87
CA THR A 96 5.70 9.96 -18.33
C THR A 96 4.97 9.09 -17.28
N LEU A 97 4.32 8.01 -17.73
CA LEU A 97 3.67 7.06 -16.79
C LEU A 97 4.63 6.55 -15.72
N GLN A 98 5.89 6.27 -16.08
CA GLN A 98 6.92 5.86 -15.13
C GLN A 98 7.19 6.95 -14.07
N ARG A 99 7.10 8.24 -14.45
CA ARG A 99 7.30 9.34 -13.52
C ARG A 99 6.11 9.50 -12.57
N LEU A 100 4.89 9.32 -13.07
CA LEU A 100 3.67 9.29 -12.25
C LEU A 100 3.72 8.11 -11.27
N GLU A 101 4.05 6.91 -11.75
CA GLU A 101 4.20 5.72 -10.91
C GLU A 101 5.17 5.96 -9.76
N LYS A 102 6.34 6.59 -10.02
CA LYS A 102 7.30 6.96 -8.97
C LYS A 102 6.71 7.93 -7.95
N ALA A 103 5.91 8.91 -8.37
CA ALA A 103 5.27 9.86 -7.46
C ALA A 103 4.23 9.17 -6.57
N VAL A 104 3.40 8.31 -7.16
CA VAL A 104 2.44 7.48 -6.43
C VAL A 104 3.16 6.59 -5.42
N LEU A 105 4.18 5.87 -5.84
CA LEU A 105 4.97 4.99 -4.97
C LEU A 105 5.64 5.77 -3.83
N ARG A 106 6.16 6.98 -4.08
CA ARG A 106 6.71 7.84 -3.02
C ARG A 106 5.65 8.23 -2.01
N GLY A 107 4.48 8.67 -2.48
CA GLY A 107 3.36 9.05 -1.62
C GLY A 107 2.86 7.90 -0.76
N LEU A 108 2.75 6.74 -1.33
CA LEU A 108 2.39 5.52 -0.61
C LEU A 108 3.50 5.08 0.34
N ASN A 109 4.76 5.12 -0.07
CA ASN A 109 5.93 4.75 0.74
C ASN A 109 6.17 5.65 1.94
N ALA A 110 5.88 6.94 1.84
CA ALA A 110 6.03 7.87 2.96
C ALA A 110 5.03 7.58 4.10
N ARG A 111 3.90 6.94 3.78
CA ARG A 111 2.96 6.37 4.77
C ARG A 111 3.36 5.00 5.26
N LEU A 112 4.20 4.29 4.51
CA LEU A 112 4.61 2.93 4.84
C LEU A 112 5.33 2.83 6.18
N GLY A 113 5.92 3.94 6.65
CA GLY A 113 6.77 3.89 7.82
C GLY A 113 7.78 2.73 7.65
N GLU A 114 7.92 1.90 8.68
CA GLU A 114 8.73 0.68 8.64
C GLU A 114 7.99 -0.53 8.02
N HIS A 115 6.76 -0.34 7.48
CA HIS A 115 5.83 -1.43 7.12
C HIS A 115 5.50 -1.38 5.62
N GLY A 116 5.18 -2.52 5.00
CA GLY A 116 4.89 -2.65 3.57
C GLY A 116 3.51 -2.12 3.11
N VAL A 117 3.25 -2.08 1.80
CA VAL A 117 1.92 -1.81 1.19
C VAL A 117 1.52 -2.96 0.30
N VAL A 118 0.24 -3.30 0.35
CA VAL A 118 -0.37 -4.28 -0.54
C VAL A 118 -1.00 -3.58 -1.73
N PHE A 119 -0.64 -4.07 -2.89
CA PHE A 119 -1.31 -3.81 -4.16
C PHE A 119 -2.07 -5.08 -4.58
N PRO A 120 -3.05 -5.02 -5.48
CA PRO A 120 -3.66 -6.22 -6.00
C PRO A 120 -2.62 -7.17 -6.59
N GLY A 121 -2.54 -8.34 -6.01
CA GLY A 121 -1.55 -9.33 -6.41
C GLY A 121 -0.10 -8.99 -6.11
N LYS A 122 0.21 -7.86 -5.44
CA LYS A 122 1.59 -7.48 -5.08
C LYS A 122 1.69 -6.96 -3.66
N LEU A 123 2.76 -7.31 -2.99
CA LEU A 123 3.15 -6.81 -1.68
C LEU A 123 4.48 -6.07 -1.80
N LEU A 124 4.51 -4.80 -1.43
CA LEU A 124 5.73 -4.02 -1.37
C LEU A 124 6.26 -4.02 0.06
N LEU A 125 7.49 -4.45 0.24
CA LEU A 125 8.13 -4.54 1.55
C LEU A 125 9.46 -3.79 1.55
N ARG A 126 9.72 -3.08 2.63
CA ARG A 126 11.02 -2.43 2.80
C ARG A 126 12.07 -3.45 3.29
N ALA A 127 13.10 -3.68 2.49
CA ALA A 127 14.26 -4.49 2.84
C ALA A 127 15.49 -3.56 2.96
N GLY A 128 15.70 -2.98 4.14
CA GLY A 128 16.73 -1.96 4.37
C GLY A 128 16.48 -0.70 3.53
N ARG A 129 17.38 -0.42 2.57
CA ARG A 129 17.26 0.73 1.64
C ARG A 129 16.52 0.42 0.35
N ARG A 130 16.12 -0.84 0.13
CA ARG A 130 15.43 -1.30 -1.08
C ARG A 130 13.97 -1.58 -0.79
N ILE A 131 13.16 -1.51 -1.84
CA ILE A 131 11.79 -1.98 -1.82
C ILE A 131 11.77 -3.27 -2.62
N GLU A 132 11.34 -4.34 -1.97
CA GLU A 132 11.08 -5.62 -2.63
C GLU A 132 9.61 -5.66 -3.03
N VAL A 133 9.37 -6.01 -4.29
CA VAL A 133 8.02 -6.19 -4.84
C VAL A 133 7.79 -7.68 -4.97
N LEU A 134 6.88 -8.22 -4.18
CA LEU A 134 6.49 -9.62 -4.19
C LEU A 134 5.11 -9.75 -4.84
N ASN A 135 4.92 -10.74 -5.70
CA ASN A 135 3.56 -11.12 -6.09
C ASN A 135 2.94 -11.90 -4.93
N THR A 136 1.76 -11.50 -4.49
CA THR A 136 1.10 -12.18 -3.36
C THR A 136 0.75 -13.64 -3.66
N PRO A 137 0.40 -14.05 -4.89
CA PRO A 137 0.21 -15.46 -5.23
C PRO A 137 1.47 -16.32 -5.11
N ASP A 138 2.66 -15.72 -5.26
CA ASP A 138 3.93 -16.44 -5.15
C ASP A 138 4.33 -16.70 -3.69
N ILE A 139 3.72 -16.01 -2.72
CA ILE A 139 4.00 -16.20 -1.30
C ILE A 139 3.32 -17.48 -0.84
N ILE A 140 4.08 -18.42 -0.32
CA ILE A 140 3.58 -19.70 0.20
C ILE A 140 3.16 -19.53 1.66
N TYR A 141 4.07 -19.11 2.51
CA TYR A 141 3.81 -18.75 3.90
C TYR A 141 4.87 -17.77 4.40
N ILE A 142 4.60 -17.18 5.56
CA ILE A 142 5.50 -16.23 6.22
C ILE A 142 5.77 -16.77 7.63
N GLU A 143 7.04 -16.76 8.03
CA GLU A 143 7.51 -17.27 9.32
C GLU A 143 8.17 -16.17 10.14
N ALA A 144 7.88 -16.11 11.43
CA ALA A 144 8.55 -15.22 12.38
C ALA A 144 10.02 -15.61 12.56
N TYR A 145 10.92 -14.64 12.54
CA TYR A 145 12.35 -14.85 12.75
C TYR A 145 12.94 -13.70 13.58
N GLY A 146 12.71 -13.75 14.90
CA GLY A 146 13.08 -12.67 15.81
C GLY A 146 12.32 -11.38 15.50
N THR A 147 13.03 -10.30 15.19
CA THR A 147 12.47 -9.01 14.76
C THR A 147 12.20 -8.97 13.26
N TYR A 148 12.52 -10.04 12.53
CA TYR A 148 12.33 -10.18 11.09
C TYR A 148 11.19 -11.18 10.81
N SER A 149 10.75 -11.18 9.56
CA SER A 149 9.84 -12.18 9.00
C SER A 149 10.45 -12.77 7.73
N LYS A 150 10.40 -14.09 7.60
CA LYS A 150 10.84 -14.83 6.42
C LYS A 150 9.66 -15.11 5.51
N PHE A 151 9.74 -14.67 4.27
CA PHE A 151 8.77 -14.94 3.22
C PHE A 151 9.27 -16.10 2.38
N TYR A 152 8.55 -17.20 2.41
CA TYR A 152 8.82 -18.36 1.58
C TYR A 152 8.02 -18.24 0.30
N LEU A 153 8.70 -18.22 -0.84
CA LEU A 153 8.13 -17.96 -2.15
C LEU A 153 8.21 -19.21 -3.03
N GLU A 154 7.35 -19.26 -4.03
CA GLU A 154 7.46 -20.28 -5.07
C GLU A 154 8.84 -20.27 -5.70
N GLY A 155 9.29 -21.44 -6.19
CA GLY A 155 10.64 -21.61 -6.70
C GLY A 155 11.75 -21.69 -5.63
N GLY A 156 11.38 -21.82 -4.33
CA GLY A 156 12.34 -22.01 -3.23
C GLY A 156 13.05 -20.74 -2.76
N LYS A 157 12.66 -19.57 -3.27
CA LYS A 157 13.24 -18.28 -2.82
C LYS A 157 12.74 -17.94 -1.42
N VAL A 158 13.65 -17.53 -0.54
CA VAL A 158 13.34 -17.01 0.79
C VAL A 158 13.81 -15.57 0.90
N LEU A 159 12.91 -14.67 1.33
CA LEU A 159 13.22 -13.27 1.55
C LEU A 159 13.06 -12.94 3.04
N VAL A 160 14.05 -12.25 3.62
CA VAL A 160 14.02 -11.83 5.03
C VAL A 160 13.76 -10.33 5.08
N ILE A 161 12.66 -9.96 5.74
CA ILE A 161 12.20 -8.58 5.86
C ILE A 161 12.18 -8.18 7.34
N ASN A 162 12.62 -6.97 7.65
CA ASN A 162 12.45 -6.40 8.99
C ASN A 162 10.96 -6.08 9.20
N GLY A 163 10.38 -6.66 10.22
CA GLY A 163 8.96 -6.43 10.56
C GLY A 163 8.39 -7.57 11.40
N LEU A 164 7.59 -7.19 12.39
CA LEU A 164 6.93 -8.14 13.27
C LEU A 164 5.70 -8.76 12.59
N MET A 165 5.39 -10.00 12.90
CA MET A 165 4.26 -10.74 12.34
C MET A 165 2.91 -10.00 12.43
N LYS A 166 2.67 -9.24 13.53
CA LYS A 166 1.46 -8.45 13.68
C LYS A 166 1.36 -7.33 12.64
N GLN A 167 2.49 -6.70 12.32
CA GLN A 167 2.58 -5.62 11.35
C GLN A 167 2.41 -6.16 9.93
N ILE A 168 3.05 -7.30 9.63
CA ILE A 168 2.90 -8.00 8.35
C ILE A 168 1.46 -8.45 8.14
N GLU A 169 0.82 -9.04 9.17
CA GLU A 169 -0.58 -9.48 9.09
C GLU A 169 -1.54 -8.35 8.72
N GLN A 170 -1.33 -7.14 9.27
CA GLN A 170 -2.16 -5.97 8.97
C GLN A 170 -2.06 -5.47 7.53
N GLN A 171 -1.00 -5.86 6.82
CA GLN A 171 -0.72 -5.45 5.45
C GLN A 171 -1.20 -6.47 4.42
N LEU A 172 -1.43 -7.70 4.83
CA LEU A 172 -1.81 -8.77 3.92
C LEU A 172 -3.33 -8.78 3.70
N PRO A 173 -3.79 -9.02 2.46
CA PRO A 173 -5.23 -9.16 2.19
C PRO A 173 -5.78 -10.37 2.95
N THR A 174 -6.78 -10.12 3.77
CA THR A 174 -7.44 -11.17 4.57
C THR A 174 -8.22 -12.16 3.71
N SER A 175 -8.51 -11.82 2.44
CA SER A 175 -9.02 -12.75 1.43
C SER A 175 -8.04 -13.89 1.18
N ASP A 176 -6.74 -13.58 1.10
CA ASP A 176 -5.71 -14.49 0.60
C ASP A 176 -4.88 -15.11 1.72
N PHE A 177 -4.72 -14.38 2.83
CA PHE A 177 -3.86 -14.81 3.92
C PHE A 177 -4.62 -15.02 5.22
N ILE A 178 -4.13 -15.97 6.01
CA ILE A 178 -4.67 -16.26 7.34
C ILE A 178 -3.53 -16.51 8.33
N ARG A 179 -3.64 -15.93 9.52
CA ARG A 179 -2.74 -16.23 10.62
C ARG A 179 -3.39 -17.22 11.55
N LEU A 180 -2.78 -18.38 11.69
CA LEU A 180 -3.27 -19.49 12.51
C LEU A 180 -2.24 -19.98 13.54
N HIS A 181 -1.08 -19.31 13.62
CA HIS A 181 -0.07 -19.54 14.65
C HIS A 181 0.66 -18.23 14.96
N ARG A 182 1.20 -18.09 16.19
CA ARG A 182 1.97 -16.90 16.58
C ARG A 182 3.14 -16.60 15.64
N SER A 183 3.73 -17.63 15.04
CA SER A 183 4.89 -17.53 14.17
C SER A 183 4.61 -17.74 12.70
N TYR A 184 3.36 -17.99 12.28
CA TYR A 184 3.06 -18.27 10.88
C TYR A 184 1.84 -17.52 10.37
N ILE A 185 2.00 -16.95 9.16
CA ILE A 185 0.91 -16.45 8.31
C ILE A 185 0.93 -17.28 7.03
N ILE A 186 -0.22 -17.78 6.60
CA ILE A 186 -0.36 -18.79 5.56
C ILE A 186 -1.14 -18.20 4.40
N ASN A 187 -0.68 -18.44 3.17
CA ASN A 187 -1.48 -18.19 1.98
C ASN A 187 -2.51 -19.31 1.85
N LYS A 188 -3.78 -18.94 1.90
CA LYS A 188 -4.91 -19.88 1.86
C LYS A 188 -4.93 -20.73 0.60
N ALA A 189 -4.51 -20.17 -0.56
CA ALA A 189 -4.44 -20.87 -1.83
C ALA A 189 -3.33 -21.93 -1.88
N LYS A 190 -2.40 -21.93 -0.92
CA LYS A 190 -1.30 -22.90 -0.85
C LYS A 190 -1.53 -24.02 0.17
N ILE A 191 -2.66 -24.01 0.86
CA ILE A 191 -3.04 -25.09 1.78
C ILE A 191 -3.37 -26.33 0.95
N THR A 192 -2.64 -27.42 1.19
CA THR A 192 -2.84 -28.70 0.50
C THR A 192 -3.80 -29.62 1.25
N SER A 193 -3.77 -29.59 2.57
CA SER A 193 -4.69 -30.31 3.45
C SER A 193 -4.65 -29.74 4.86
N PHE A 194 -5.58 -30.17 5.71
CA PHE A 194 -5.61 -29.80 7.13
C PHE A 194 -6.28 -30.91 7.95
N ASP A 195 -5.97 -30.96 9.23
CA ASP A 195 -6.66 -31.74 10.24
C ASP A 195 -7.07 -30.83 11.41
N TYR A 196 -7.56 -31.40 12.51
CA TYR A 196 -8.05 -30.63 13.67
C TYR A 196 -6.99 -29.78 14.38
N GLN A 197 -5.70 -30.03 14.13
CA GLN A 197 -4.59 -29.40 14.85
C GLN A 197 -3.52 -28.83 13.92
N LYS A 198 -3.47 -29.25 12.65
CA LYS A 198 -2.40 -28.90 11.72
C LYS A 198 -2.93 -28.48 10.35
N ILE A 199 -2.13 -27.68 9.70
CA ILE A 199 -2.29 -27.27 8.31
C ILE A 199 -1.06 -27.73 7.54
N TYR A 200 -1.27 -28.31 6.37
CA TYR A 200 -0.21 -28.82 5.50
C TYR A 200 -0.09 -27.92 4.26
N ILE A 201 1.15 -27.57 3.93
CA ILE A 201 1.51 -26.74 2.78
C ILE A 201 2.67 -27.43 2.08
N GLY A 202 2.41 -28.25 1.06
CA GLY A 202 3.40 -29.16 0.52
C GLY A 202 3.96 -30.09 1.60
N ASP A 203 5.29 -30.06 1.78
CA ASP A 203 5.98 -30.89 2.79
C ASP A 203 6.07 -30.21 4.18
N LYS A 204 5.52 -29.01 4.34
CA LYS A 204 5.53 -28.26 5.61
C LYS A 204 4.23 -28.47 6.36
N ASP A 205 4.32 -28.89 7.62
CA ASP A 205 3.21 -28.88 8.57
C ASP A 205 3.34 -27.69 9.55
N ILE A 206 2.21 -27.08 9.91
CA ILE A 206 2.11 -25.95 10.80
C ILE A 206 1.01 -26.22 11.81
N GLU A 207 1.36 -26.27 13.09
CA GLU A 207 0.40 -26.44 14.18
C GLU A 207 -0.48 -25.19 14.33
N VAL A 208 -1.77 -25.42 14.56
CA VAL A 208 -2.71 -24.35 14.90
C VAL A 208 -2.47 -23.91 16.33
N GLY A 209 -2.09 -22.66 16.54
CA GLY A 209 -1.90 -22.15 17.89
C GLY A 209 -3.22 -22.09 18.66
N THR A 210 -3.18 -22.40 19.97
CA THR A 210 -4.39 -22.45 20.82
C THR A 210 -5.24 -21.18 20.75
N THR A 211 -4.59 -20.01 20.69
CA THR A 211 -5.25 -18.70 20.56
C THR A 211 -5.96 -18.52 19.20
N TYR A 212 -5.61 -19.33 18.22
CA TYR A 212 -6.15 -19.26 16.84
C TYR A 212 -7.19 -20.36 16.54
N ALA A 213 -7.47 -21.26 17.49
CA ALA A 213 -8.37 -22.38 17.29
C ALA A 213 -9.79 -21.96 16.86
N ALA A 214 -10.33 -20.88 17.43
CA ALA A 214 -11.64 -20.35 17.04
C ALA A 214 -11.65 -19.82 15.60
N LYS A 215 -10.57 -19.10 15.21
CA LYS A 215 -10.40 -18.58 13.85
C LYS A 215 -10.22 -19.71 12.82
N PHE A 216 -9.52 -20.76 13.21
CA PHE A 216 -9.35 -21.95 12.40
C PHE A 216 -10.70 -22.63 12.13
N LYS A 217 -11.46 -22.93 13.18
CA LYS A 217 -12.80 -23.54 13.06
C LYS A 217 -13.72 -22.71 12.17
N SER A 218 -13.83 -21.40 12.44
CA SER A 218 -14.72 -20.55 11.64
C SER A 218 -14.34 -20.50 10.16
N TYR A 219 -13.06 -20.66 9.83
CA TYR A 219 -12.62 -20.64 8.43
C TYR A 219 -12.89 -21.97 7.72
N PHE A 220 -12.63 -23.10 8.36
CA PHE A 220 -12.70 -24.42 7.72
C PHE A 220 -14.08 -25.09 7.86
N GLU A 221 -14.87 -24.77 8.90
CA GLU A 221 -16.25 -25.26 9.04
C GLU A 221 -17.25 -24.57 8.09
N VAL A 222 -16.95 -23.34 7.64
CA VAL A 222 -17.79 -22.60 6.68
C VAL A 222 -17.48 -22.94 5.22
N ASN A 223 -16.26 -23.46 4.94
CA ASN A 223 -15.76 -23.71 3.59
C ASN A 223 -15.49 -25.22 3.33
N GLY A 224 -15.92 -26.13 4.23
CA GLY A 224 -15.75 -27.58 4.13
C GLY A 224 -17.02 -28.32 3.73
#